data_2e48397123e4607141b65c1a0e38b801
#
_entry.id   2e48397123e4607141b65c1a0e38b801
#
_cell.length_a   1.000
_cell.length_b   1.000
_cell.length_c   1.000
_cell.angle_alpha   90.00
_cell.angle_beta   90.00
_cell.angle_gamma   90.00
#
_symmetry.space_group_name_H-M   'P 1'
#
loop_
_entity.id
_entity.type
_entity.pdbx_description
1 polymer ?
#
loop_
_entity_poly.entity_id
_entity_poly.type
_entity_poly.pdbx_seq_one_letter_code
_entity_poly.pdbx_strand_id
1 'polypeptide(L)'
;MPFDEKYFSTHTYANVTFAKYSMYWWSNRFYATLARRYGRKGARLLEVGSGMGHLIGSLEDTFETYGMDLNHWAVKQSKAVIKKTNLQTASAQELPFKDGVFNVVIIKHIVEHLPDPKKALREIGRVTEKGGTLILATPNLDSLLKPWKGDKWIGYQDPTHISLKHPDEWSYLIEKAGFDLVDIFSDGFWDVPYVRFIPKQIQKLIFGSLGGFQAVTGWVFLPYRWGESVMMIARKRK
;
A
#
# COMPACT_ATOMS: atom_id res chain seq x y z
N MET A 1 -15.32 -4.75 16.15
CA MET A 1 -14.15 -4.04 15.57
C MET A 1 -14.56 -3.52 14.21
N PRO A 2 -14.15 -2.32 13.77
CA PRO A 2 -14.58 -1.76 12.48
C PRO A 2 -14.11 -2.54 11.26
N PHE A 3 -13.14 -3.44 11.40
CA PHE A 3 -12.55 -4.24 10.32
C PHE A 3 -12.92 -5.73 10.50
N ASP A 4 -14.20 -6.07 10.35
CA ASP A 4 -14.70 -7.44 10.38
C ASP A 4 -14.83 -8.05 8.96
N GLU A 5 -15.35 -9.25 8.84
CA GLU A 5 -15.64 -9.90 7.55
C GLU A 5 -16.54 -9.02 6.66
N LYS A 6 -17.52 -8.33 7.27
CA LYS A 6 -18.45 -7.45 6.56
C LYS A 6 -17.71 -6.26 5.94
N TYR A 7 -16.76 -5.64 6.66
CA TYR A 7 -15.93 -4.58 6.12
C TYR A 7 -15.19 -5.03 4.85
N PHE A 8 -14.54 -6.18 4.88
CA PHE A 8 -13.81 -6.70 3.73
C PHE A 8 -14.73 -7.02 2.55
N SER A 9 -15.90 -7.61 2.80
CA SER A 9 -16.83 -8.00 1.73
C SER A 9 -17.65 -6.85 1.17
N THR A 10 -17.97 -5.82 1.97
CA THR A 10 -18.88 -4.74 1.56
C THR A 10 -18.17 -3.42 1.22
N HIS A 11 -16.95 -3.18 1.72
CA HIS A 11 -16.18 -1.96 1.46
C HIS A 11 -14.92 -2.24 0.64
N THR A 12 -13.92 -2.85 1.23
CA THR A 12 -12.58 -2.98 0.61
C THR A 12 -12.61 -3.83 -0.65
N TYR A 13 -13.37 -4.92 -0.67
CA TYR A 13 -13.37 -5.88 -1.77
C TYR A 13 -14.74 -6.08 -2.45
N ALA A 14 -15.78 -5.31 -2.10
CA ALA A 14 -17.12 -5.46 -2.63
C ALA A 14 -17.21 -5.52 -4.16
N ASN A 15 -16.36 -4.77 -4.86
CA ASN A 15 -16.31 -4.68 -6.31
C ASN A 15 -14.92 -4.98 -6.88
N VAL A 16 -14.07 -5.66 -6.10
CA VAL A 16 -12.70 -5.97 -6.49
C VAL A 16 -12.65 -7.39 -7.05
N THR A 17 -12.07 -7.52 -8.24
CA THR A 17 -11.68 -8.83 -8.78
C THR A 17 -10.17 -9.02 -8.62
N PHE A 18 -9.79 -10.19 -8.11
CA PHE A 18 -8.40 -10.62 -7.97
C PHE A 18 -7.86 -11.31 -9.22
N ALA A 19 -8.67 -11.41 -10.28
CA ALA A 19 -8.28 -12.03 -11.53
C ALA A 19 -7.02 -11.37 -12.11
N LYS A 20 -6.19 -12.18 -12.76
CA LYS A 20 -5.01 -11.71 -13.49
C LYS A 20 -5.42 -10.63 -14.50
N TYR A 21 -4.62 -9.57 -14.59
CA TYR A 21 -4.84 -8.37 -15.41
C TYR A 21 -5.99 -7.46 -14.95
N SER A 22 -6.62 -7.71 -13.81
CA SER A 22 -7.52 -6.72 -13.19
C SER A 22 -6.77 -5.47 -12.73
N MET A 23 -7.49 -4.37 -12.46
CA MET A 23 -6.89 -3.14 -11.92
C MET A 23 -6.15 -3.42 -10.60
N TYR A 24 -6.75 -4.23 -9.72
CA TYR A 24 -6.15 -4.64 -8.46
C TYR A 24 -4.87 -5.47 -8.66
N TRP A 25 -4.87 -6.39 -9.64
CA TRP A 25 -3.68 -7.17 -10.00
C TRP A 25 -2.54 -6.26 -10.49
N TRP A 26 -2.84 -5.27 -11.35
CA TRP A 26 -1.84 -4.31 -11.84
C TRP A 26 -1.30 -3.42 -10.72
N SER A 27 -2.18 -2.91 -9.84
CA SER A 27 -1.76 -2.17 -8.65
C SER A 27 -0.79 -3.01 -7.80
N ASN A 28 -1.15 -4.24 -7.42
CA ASN A 28 -0.26 -5.10 -6.62
C ASN A 28 1.05 -5.42 -7.35
N ARG A 29 1.02 -5.63 -8.67
CA ARG A 29 2.23 -5.83 -9.48
C ARG A 29 3.18 -4.63 -9.38
N PHE A 30 2.66 -3.41 -9.35
CA PHE A 30 3.49 -2.21 -9.19
C PHE A 30 4.22 -2.21 -7.85
N TYR A 31 3.52 -2.46 -6.74
CA TYR A 31 4.17 -2.58 -5.42
C TYR A 31 5.20 -3.71 -5.39
N ALA A 32 4.88 -4.84 -6.00
CA ALA A 32 5.82 -5.96 -6.08
C ALA A 32 7.07 -5.60 -6.90
N THR A 33 6.93 -4.84 -7.99
CA THR A 33 8.05 -4.36 -8.80
C THR A 33 8.94 -3.40 -7.99
N LEU A 34 8.34 -2.49 -7.23
CA LEU A 34 9.09 -1.59 -6.34
C LEU A 34 9.80 -2.36 -5.22
N ALA A 35 9.13 -3.34 -4.61
CA ALA A 35 9.76 -4.18 -3.59
C ALA A 35 11.00 -4.91 -4.15
N ARG A 36 10.91 -5.46 -5.36
CA ARG A 36 12.05 -6.12 -6.03
C ARG A 36 13.16 -5.14 -6.41
N ARG A 37 12.80 -3.89 -6.77
CA ARG A 37 13.78 -2.84 -7.12
C ARG A 37 14.57 -2.34 -5.92
N TYR A 38 13.89 -2.13 -4.79
CA TYR A 38 14.48 -1.53 -3.60
C TYR A 38 14.96 -2.55 -2.56
N GLY A 39 14.50 -3.79 -2.66
CA GLY A 39 14.86 -4.88 -1.75
C GLY A 39 15.95 -5.78 -2.30
N ARG A 40 16.57 -6.54 -1.39
CA ARG A 40 17.59 -7.53 -1.71
C ARG A 40 16.93 -8.92 -1.83
N LYS A 41 17.16 -9.61 -2.94
CA LYS A 41 16.67 -10.98 -3.15
C LYS A 41 17.06 -11.91 -1.98
N GLY A 42 16.10 -12.69 -1.50
CA GLY A 42 16.27 -13.61 -0.37
C GLY A 42 16.21 -12.94 1.02
N ALA A 43 16.15 -11.61 1.07
CA ALA A 43 15.99 -10.90 2.34
C ALA A 43 14.53 -10.99 2.87
N ARG A 44 14.34 -10.60 4.14
CA ARG A 44 13.03 -10.58 4.77
C ARG A 44 12.24 -9.36 4.36
N LEU A 45 10.98 -9.58 3.98
CA LEU A 45 10.01 -8.55 3.63
C LEU A 45 8.76 -8.70 4.48
N LEU A 46 8.29 -7.58 5.07
CA LEU A 46 7.05 -7.50 5.82
C LEU A 46 6.00 -6.68 5.04
N GLU A 47 4.78 -7.20 4.90
CA GLU A 47 3.61 -6.43 4.54
C GLU A 47 2.74 -6.20 5.78
N VAL A 48 2.56 -4.93 6.16
CA VAL A 48 1.69 -4.48 7.26
C VAL A 48 0.31 -4.17 6.68
N GLY A 49 -0.71 -4.89 7.15
CA GLY A 49 -2.05 -4.85 6.55
C GLY A 49 -2.14 -5.71 5.29
N SER A 50 -1.73 -6.98 5.37
CA SER A 50 -1.65 -7.87 4.21
C SER A 50 -3.01 -8.32 3.65
N GLY A 51 -4.11 -8.10 4.38
CA GLY A 51 -5.46 -8.44 3.95
C GLY A 51 -5.57 -9.86 3.43
N MET A 52 -6.07 -10.03 2.20
CA MET A 52 -6.23 -11.33 1.52
C MET A 52 -4.92 -11.93 0.97
N GLY A 53 -3.75 -11.33 1.22
CA GLY A 53 -2.45 -11.90 0.91
C GLY A 53 -1.99 -11.84 -0.55
N HIS A 54 -2.73 -11.17 -1.44
CA HIS A 54 -2.42 -11.18 -2.87
C HIS A 54 -1.10 -10.47 -3.24
N LEU A 55 -0.74 -9.39 -2.54
CA LEU A 55 0.53 -8.71 -2.77
C LEU A 55 1.68 -9.53 -2.20
N ILE A 56 1.63 -9.88 -0.91
CA ILE A 56 2.70 -10.62 -0.25
C ILE A 56 2.94 -11.98 -0.90
N GLY A 57 1.88 -12.70 -1.30
CA GLY A 57 1.98 -13.97 -2.01
C GLY A 57 2.70 -13.87 -3.36
N SER A 58 2.59 -12.72 -4.05
CA SER A 58 3.32 -12.46 -5.31
C SER A 58 4.81 -12.23 -5.14
N LEU A 59 5.30 -12.14 -3.90
CA LEU A 59 6.69 -11.85 -3.53
C LEU A 59 7.44 -13.06 -2.94
N GLU A 60 6.74 -14.19 -2.73
CA GLU A 60 7.29 -15.42 -2.12
C GLU A 60 8.42 -16.08 -2.92
N ASP A 61 8.56 -15.78 -4.20
CA ASP A 61 9.62 -16.25 -5.08
C ASP A 61 10.92 -15.43 -4.94
N THR A 62 10.81 -14.23 -4.37
CA THR A 62 11.90 -13.25 -4.30
C THR A 62 12.39 -13.03 -2.87
N PHE A 63 11.50 -13.08 -1.88
CA PHE A 63 11.78 -12.74 -0.49
C PHE A 63 11.37 -13.85 0.48
N GLU A 64 11.95 -13.84 1.68
CA GLU A 64 11.38 -14.49 2.85
C GLU A 64 10.25 -13.58 3.36
N THR A 65 9.01 -13.98 3.10
CA THR A 65 7.84 -13.10 3.25
C THR A 65 7.15 -13.26 4.60
N TYR A 66 6.76 -12.13 5.17
CA TYR A 66 5.99 -12.01 6.40
C TYR A 66 4.79 -11.09 6.12
N GLY A 67 3.59 -11.55 6.48
CA GLY A 67 2.37 -10.76 6.35
C GLY A 67 1.68 -10.63 7.71
N MET A 68 1.10 -9.47 7.96
CA MET A 68 0.25 -9.30 9.13
C MET A 68 -0.97 -8.45 8.82
N ASP A 69 -2.04 -8.73 9.52
CA ASP A 69 -3.27 -7.94 9.48
C ASP A 69 -3.91 -7.93 10.88
N LEU A 70 -4.64 -6.86 11.20
CA LEU A 70 -5.41 -6.78 12.43
C LEU A 70 -6.60 -7.75 12.40
N ASN A 71 -7.11 -8.05 11.21
CA ASN A 71 -8.28 -8.89 11.01
C ASN A 71 -7.90 -10.37 10.86
N HIS A 72 -8.24 -11.16 11.90
CA HIS A 72 -7.98 -12.60 11.90
C HIS A 72 -8.67 -13.35 10.75
N TRP A 73 -9.87 -12.92 10.33
CA TRP A 73 -10.58 -13.53 9.20
C TRP A 73 -9.79 -13.33 7.89
N ALA A 74 -9.30 -12.11 7.62
CA ALA A 74 -8.48 -11.83 6.44
C ALA A 74 -7.20 -12.67 6.42
N VAL A 75 -6.49 -12.77 7.56
CA VAL A 75 -5.32 -13.63 7.73
C VAL A 75 -5.66 -15.11 7.46
N LYS A 76 -6.82 -15.57 7.88
CA LYS A 76 -7.28 -16.94 7.59
C LYS A 76 -7.55 -17.15 6.09
N GLN A 77 -8.23 -16.19 5.44
CA GLN A 77 -8.53 -16.25 4.01
C GLN A 77 -7.26 -16.21 3.14
N SER A 78 -6.27 -15.41 3.54
CA SER A 78 -5.02 -15.27 2.78
C SER A 78 -4.25 -16.60 2.63
N LYS A 79 -4.46 -17.57 3.51
CA LYS A 79 -3.90 -18.93 3.40
C LYS A 79 -4.28 -19.68 2.12
N ALA A 80 -5.37 -19.28 1.45
CA ALA A 80 -5.75 -19.84 0.16
C ALA A 80 -4.88 -19.33 -1.00
N VAL A 81 -4.23 -18.17 -0.81
CA VAL A 81 -3.43 -17.49 -1.83
C VAL A 81 -1.94 -17.68 -1.63
N ILE A 82 -1.48 -17.65 -0.39
CA ILE A 82 -0.08 -17.78 -0.01
C ILE A 82 0.36 -19.23 0.17
N LYS A 83 1.66 -19.48 -0.02
CA LYS A 83 2.25 -20.83 0.12
C LYS A 83 3.35 -20.89 1.16
N LYS A 84 4.14 -19.83 1.32
CA LYS A 84 5.36 -19.81 2.14
C LYS A 84 5.39 -18.66 3.15
N THR A 85 4.51 -17.68 3.03
CA THR A 85 4.49 -16.48 3.87
C THR A 85 4.19 -16.80 5.33
N ASN A 86 4.99 -16.26 6.25
CA ASN A 86 4.70 -16.28 7.68
C ASN A 86 3.62 -15.24 7.98
N LEU A 87 2.45 -15.70 8.42
CA LEU A 87 1.29 -14.83 8.70
C LEU A 87 1.05 -14.67 10.19
N GLN A 88 0.69 -13.45 10.61
CA GLN A 88 0.31 -13.15 11.98
C GLN A 88 -0.91 -12.22 12.04
N THR A 89 -1.73 -12.38 13.07
CA THR A 89 -2.76 -11.40 13.44
C THR A 89 -2.17 -10.46 14.48
N ALA A 90 -1.93 -9.20 14.09
CA ALA A 90 -1.30 -8.21 14.96
C ALA A 90 -1.67 -6.78 14.58
N SER A 91 -1.44 -5.83 15.49
CA SER A 91 -1.63 -4.40 15.25
C SER A 91 -0.38 -3.78 14.60
N ALA A 92 -0.59 -2.90 13.61
CA ALA A 92 0.50 -2.08 13.06
C ALA A 92 1.17 -1.16 14.10
N GLN A 93 0.47 -0.88 15.21
CA GLN A 93 0.98 -0.04 16.30
C GLN A 93 1.79 -0.83 17.34
N GLU A 94 1.89 -2.17 17.20
CA GLU A 94 2.65 -3.06 18.08
C GLU A 94 3.07 -4.29 17.27
N LEU A 95 4.20 -4.19 16.58
CA LEU A 95 4.67 -5.24 15.69
C LEU A 95 5.38 -6.35 16.46
N PRO A 96 4.96 -7.63 16.35
CA PRO A 96 5.49 -8.75 17.12
C PRO A 96 6.83 -9.26 16.57
N PHE A 97 7.71 -8.35 16.16
CA PHE A 97 9.01 -8.67 15.57
C PHE A 97 10.14 -7.98 16.32
N LYS A 98 11.34 -8.55 16.25
CA LYS A 98 12.57 -7.95 16.79
C LYS A 98 13.00 -6.73 15.96
N ASP A 99 13.86 -5.91 16.56
CA ASP A 99 14.44 -4.74 15.89
C ASP A 99 15.31 -5.15 14.70
N GLY A 100 15.21 -4.38 13.60
CA GLY A 100 16.10 -4.50 12.46
C GLY A 100 16.00 -5.83 11.69
N VAL A 101 14.83 -6.46 11.64
CA VAL A 101 14.64 -7.78 11.00
C VAL A 101 14.37 -7.68 9.51
N PHE A 102 13.71 -6.61 9.04
CA PHE A 102 13.19 -6.54 7.68
C PHE A 102 14.00 -5.62 6.78
N ASN A 103 14.37 -6.12 5.61
CA ASN A 103 15.01 -5.34 4.55
C ASN A 103 14.02 -4.43 3.81
N VAL A 104 12.78 -4.91 3.64
CA VAL A 104 11.68 -4.14 3.05
C VAL A 104 10.46 -4.24 3.96
N VAL A 105 9.82 -3.10 4.23
CA VAL A 105 8.50 -3.04 4.84
C VAL A 105 7.54 -2.32 3.90
N ILE A 106 6.41 -2.95 3.58
CA ILE A 106 5.33 -2.37 2.79
C ILE A 106 4.16 -2.08 3.72
N ILE A 107 3.61 -0.86 3.62
CA ILE A 107 2.35 -0.49 4.25
C ILE A 107 1.49 0.24 3.21
N LYS A 108 0.43 -0.43 2.76
CA LYS A 108 -0.40 0.01 1.64
C LYS A 108 -1.82 0.29 2.12
N HIS A 109 -2.24 1.54 2.10
CA HIS A 109 -3.58 1.97 2.51
C HIS A 109 -4.01 1.44 3.89
N ILE A 110 -3.16 1.70 4.89
CA ILE A 110 -3.37 1.31 6.29
C ILE A 110 -3.20 2.50 7.22
N VAL A 111 -2.20 3.38 6.96
CA VAL A 111 -1.85 4.46 7.91
C VAL A 111 -2.98 5.46 8.12
N GLU A 112 -3.83 5.66 7.11
CA GLU A 112 -5.02 6.52 7.16
C GLU A 112 -6.14 5.99 8.06
N HIS A 113 -6.13 4.69 8.37
CA HIS A 113 -7.09 4.03 9.27
C HIS A 113 -6.64 3.97 10.72
N LEU A 114 -5.39 4.32 11.00
CA LEU A 114 -4.82 4.15 12.34
C LEU A 114 -5.16 5.33 13.25
N PRO A 115 -5.57 5.08 14.51
CA PRO A 115 -5.76 6.14 15.48
C PRO A 115 -4.45 6.84 15.88
N ASP A 116 -3.32 6.13 15.87
CA ASP A 116 -1.98 6.69 16.06
C ASP A 116 -1.00 6.20 14.97
N PRO A 117 -1.04 6.81 13.77
CA PRO A 117 -0.12 6.44 12.69
C PRO A 117 1.34 6.74 13.03
N LYS A 118 1.60 7.69 13.92
CA LYS A 118 2.95 7.99 14.41
C LYS A 118 3.55 6.81 15.20
N LYS A 119 2.75 6.13 16.03
CA LYS A 119 3.17 4.93 16.75
C LYS A 119 3.48 3.80 15.77
N ALA A 120 2.62 3.59 14.76
CA ALA A 120 2.84 2.57 13.73
C ALA A 120 4.13 2.82 12.92
N LEU A 121 4.38 4.07 12.51
CA LEU A 121 5.61 4.41 11.79
C LEU A 121 6.87 4.22 12.65
N ARG A 122 6.80 4.49 13.99
CA ARG A 122 7.91 4.17 14.90
C ARG A 122 8.17 2.66 14.96
N GLU A 123 7.14 1.83 15.07
CA GLU A 123 7.27 0.37 15.06
C GLU A 123 7.84 -0.14 13.72
N ILE A 124 7.36 0.39 12.60
CA ILE A 124 7.93 0.11 11.27
C ILE A 124 9.42 0.50 11.24
N GLY A 125 9.76 1.68 11.78
CA GLY A 125 11.15 2.10 11.90
C GLY A 125 11.98 1.17 12.78
N ARG A 126 11.44 0.66 13.87
CA ARG A 126 12.11 -0.26 14.78
C ARG A 126 12.43 -1.61 14.09
N VAL A 127 11.46 -2.19 13.40
CA VAL A 127 11.62 -3.52 12.79
C VAL A 127 12.39 -3.50 11.47
N THR A 128 12.53 -2.33 10.83
CA THR A 128 13.30 -2.18 9.58
C THR A 128 14.80 -2.14 9.86
N GLU A 129 15.59 -2.95 9.16
CA GLU A 129 17.05 -2.96 9.29
C GLU A 129 17.66 -1.63 8.82
N LYS A 130 18.86 -1.31 9.31
CA LYS A 130 19.63 -0.14 8.84
C LYS A 130 19.87 -0.22 7.34
N GLY A 131 19.53 0.82 6.60
CA GLY A 131 19.55 0.84 5.15
C GLY A 131 18.39 0.07 4.48
N GLY A 132 17.45 -0.48 5.26
CA GLY A 132 16.24 -1.10 4.74
C GLY A 132 15.26 -0.07 4.16
N THR A 133 14.26 -0.54 3.43
CA THR A 133 13.31 0.30 2.68
C THR A 133 11.91 0.22 3.26
N LEU A 134 11.29 1.38 3.44
CA LEU A 134 9.84 1.54 3.63
C LEU A 134 9.20 1.90 2.28
N ILE A 135 8.13 1.17 1.92
CA ILE A 135 7.22 1.49 0.81
C ILE A 135 5.86 1.80 1.44
N LEU A 136 5.47 3.08 1.45
CA LEU A 136 4.21 3.54 2.02
C LEU A 136 3.30 4.06 0.91
N ALA A 137 2.02 3.73 0.98
CA ALA A 137 0.99 4.32 0.14
C ALA A 137 -0.25 4.67 0.95
N THR A 138 -0.87 5.82 0.63
CA THR A 138 -2.06 6.34 1.30
C THR A 138 -2.82 7.30 0.36
N PRO A 139 -4.12 7.61 0.61
CA PRO A 139 -4.84 8.62 -0.17
C PRO A 139 -4.12 9.97 -0.14
N ASN A 140 -4.13 10.64 -1.28
CA ASN A 140 -3.37 11.85 -1.52
C ASN A 140 -4.23 13.12 -1.39
N LEU A 141 -4.16 13.82 -0.26
CA LEU A 141 -4.90 15.08 -0.06
C LEU A 141 -4.52 16.19 -1.03
N ASP A 142 -3.31 16.13 -1.64
CA ASP A 142 -2.81 17.10 -2.64
C ASP A 142 -3.14 16.69 -4.07
N SER A 143 -3.95 15.63 -4.28
CA SER A 143 -4.35 15.19 -5.60
C SER A 143 -5.10 16.28 -6.36
N LEU A 144 -4.66 16.56 -7.58
CA LEU A 144 -5.36 17.44 -8.52
C LEU A 144 -6.74 16.90 -8.92
N LEU A 145 -6.97 15.60 -8.73
CA LEU A 145 -8.26 14.96 -9.01
C LEU A 145 -9.27 15.13 -7.88
N LYS A 146 -8.81 15.40 -6.65
CA LYS A 146 -9.67 15.54 -5.47
C LYS A 146 -10.76 16.62 -5.65
N PRO A 147 -10.45 17.87 -6.08
CA PRO A 147 -11.49 18.89 -6.32
C PRO A 147 -12.48 18.47 -7.41
N TRP A 148 -12.00 17.76 -8.43
CA TRP A 148 -12.83 17.27 -9.54
C TRP A 148 -13.82 16.19 -9.10
N LYS A 149 -13.40 15.29 -8.22
CA LYS A 149 -14.23 14.21 -7.71
C LYS A 149 -15.13 14.62 -6.56
N GLY A 150 -14.78 15.67 -5.82
CA GLY A 150 -15.54 16.12 -4.65
C GLY A 150 -15.72 14.98 -3.63
N ASP A 151 -16.98 14.79 -3.16
CA ASP A 151 -17.31 13.75 -2.17
C ASP A 151 -17.10 12.32 -2.68
N LYS A 152 -16.92 12.14 -4.00
CA LYS A 152 -16.62 10.83 -4.61
C LYS A 152 -15.14 10.51 -4.65
N TRP A 153 -14.28 11.37 -4.11
CA TRP A 153 -12.86 11.10 -4.03
C TRP A 153 -12.59 9.93 -3.06
N ILE A 154 -11.73 9.00 -3.48
CA ILE A 154 -11.50 7.73 -2.78
C ILE A 154 -11.16 7.89 -1.30
N GLY A 155 -10.43 8.95 -0.93
CA GLY A 155 -10.09 9.23 0.47
C GLY A 155 -11.30 9.54 1.36
N TYR A 156 -12.43 10.01 0.78
CA TYR A 156 -13.67 10.32 1.51
C TYR A 156 -14.71 9.21 1.44
N GLN A 157 -14.53 8.21 0.58
CA GLN A 157 -15.49 7.12 0.39
C GLN A 157 -15.48 6.10 1.52
N ASP A 158 -14.37 5.98 2.24
CA ASP A 158 -14.26 5.05 3.36
C ASP A 158 -14.37 5.83 4.70
N PRO A 159 -15.43 5.59 5.48
CA PRO A 159 -15.64 6.28 6.77
C PRO A 159 -14.59 5.89 7.83
N THR A 160 -13.79 4.86 7.59
CA THR A 160 -12.71 4.45 8.48
C THR A 160 -11.39 5.20 8.23
N HIS A 161 -11.33 6.10 7.25
CA HIS A 161 -10.21 7.01 7.04
C HIS A 161 -10.20 8.13 8.08
N ILE A 162 -9.70 7.83 9.28
CA ILE A 162 -9.70 8.74 10.44
C ILE A 162 -8.43 9.57 10.57
N SER A 163 -7.40 9.27 9.77
CA SER A 163 -6.07 9.90 9.86
C SER A 163 -5.54 10.34 8.50
N LEU A 164 -6.40 10.92 7.65
CA LEU A 164 -5.96 11.51 6.39
C LEU A 164 -5.01 12.70 6.66
N LYS A 165 -3.89 12.74 5.94
CA LYS A 165 -2.86 13.79 6.04
C LYS A 165 -2.34 14.20 4.68
N HIS A 166 -1.80 15.41 4.60
CA HIS A 166 -1.06 15.87 3.44
C HIS A 166 0.28 15.11 3.28
N PRO A 167 0.80 14.99 2.05
CA PRO A 167 2.06 14.27 1.80
C PRO A 167 3.27 14.80 2.60
N ASP A 168 3.34 16.10 2.87
CA ASP A 168 4.39 16.70 3.71
C ASP A 168 4.29 16.27 5.18
N GLU A 169 3.07 16.13 5.72
CA GLU A 169 2.87 15.61 7.08
C GLU A 169 3.31 14.13 7.17
N TRP A 170 2.99 13.31 6.16
CA TRP A 170 3.46 11.94 6.09
C TRP A 170 4.98 11.86 5.98
N SER A 171 5.59 12.69 5.13
CA SER A 171 7.04 12.79 4.99
C SER A 171 7.71 13.14 6.32
N TYR A 172 7.18 14.11 7.04
CA TYR A 172 7.66 14.48 8.37
C TYR A 172 7.57 13.31 9.37
N LEU A 173 6.44 12.58 9.39
CA LEU A 173 6.28 11.43 10.28
C LEU A 173 7.22 10.27 9.94
N ILE A 174 7.47 10.01 8.65
CA ILE A 174 8.43 9.02 8.16
C ILE A 174 9.85 9.41 8.60
N GLU A 175 10.23 10.67 8.47
CA GLU A 175 11.54 11.17 8.93
C GLU A 175 11.71 11.04 10.45
N LYS A 176 10.66 11.34 11.23
CA LYS A 176 10.66 11.16 12.70
C LYS A 176 10.72 9.68 13.12
N ALA A 177 10.30 8.75 12.26
CA ALA A 177 10.46 7.31 12.47
C ALA A 177 11.87 6.79 12.11
N GLY A 178 12.77 7.69 11.69
CA GLY A 178 14.18 7.37 11.42
C GLY A 178 14.47 6.95 9.99
N PHE A 179 13.68 7.45 9.04
CA PHE A 179 13.92 7.25 7.61
C PHE A 179 14.32 8.55 6.92
N ASP A 180 14.98 8.44 5.77
CA ASP A 180 15.16 9.52 4.80
C ASP A 180 14.26 9.23 3.61
N LEU A 181 13.47 10.23 3.20
CA LEU A 181 12.62 10.11 2.01
C LEU A 181 13.50 10.05 0.77
N VAL A 182 13.29 9.03 -0.06
CA VAL A 182 14.07 8.79 -1.30
C VAL A 182 13.29 9.26 -2.51
N ASP A 183 11.97 8.98 -2.54
CA ASP A 183 11.12 9.30 -3.68
C ASP A 183 9.65 9.49 -3.25
N ILE A 184 8.92 10.33 -3.99
CA ILE A 184 7.49 10.56 -3.80
C ILE A 184 6.80 10.69 -5.17
N PHE A 185 5.79 9.86 -5.41
CA PHE A 185 5.12 9.79 -6.71
C PHE A 185 3.70 9.22 -6.58
N SER A 186 2.97 9.12 -7.69
CA SER A 186 1.67 8.44 -7.76
C SER A 186 1.80 7.02 -8.30
N ASP A 187 1.01 6.10 -7.76
CA ASP A 187 0.91 4.73 -8.26
C ASP A 187 0.11 4.58 -9.56
N GLY A 188 -0.66 5.60 -9.93
CA GLY A 188 -1.46 5.61 -11.15
C GLY A 188 -2.85 6.19 -10.99
N PHE A 189 -3.69 5.90 -11.98
CA PHE A 189 -5.08 6.34 -12.04
C PHE A 189 -6.01 5.11 -11.94
N TRP A 190 -6.26 4.65 -10.72
CA TRP A 190 -6.97 3.40 -10.49
C TRP A 190 -8.46 3.57 -10.21
N ASP A 191 -8.90 4.77 -9.80
CA ASP A 191 -10.29 5.04 -9.40
C ASP A 191 -11.08 5.78 -10.49
N VAL A 192 -11.19 5.20 -11.67
CA VAL A 192 -12.07 5.71 -12.74
C VAL A 192 -13.55 5.58 -12.35
N PRO A 193 -14.44 6.50 -12.79
CA PRO A 193 -14.30 7.44 -13.90
C PRO A 193 -13.74 8.80 -13.49
N TYR A 194 -12.94 9.39 -14.38
CA TYR A 194 -12.46 10.79 -14.28
C TYR A 194 -13.20 11.73 -15.23
N VAL A 195 -13.70 11.20 -16.34
CA VAL A 195 -14.40 11.98 -17.37
C VAL A 195 -15.83 11.49 -17.52
N ARG A 196 -16.81 12.38 -17.30
CA ARG A 196 -18.24 12.02 -17.26
C ARG A 196 -18.77 11.40 -18.55
N PHE A 197 -18.29 11.86 -19.69
CA PHE A 197 -18.83 11.47 -21.01
C PHE A 197 -18.10 10.30 -21.68
N ILE A 198 -17.03 9.78 -21.06
CA ILE A 198 -16.27 8.64 -21.57
C ILE A 198 -16.69 7.37 -20.80
N PRO A 199 -17.11 6.30 -21.51
CA PRO A 199 -17.43 5.02 -20.88
C PRO A 199 -16.33 4.55 -19.92
N LYS A 200 -16.70 4.02 -18.76
CA LYS A 200 -15.77 3.60 -17.70
C LYS A 200 -14.73 2.59 -18.19
N GLN A 201 -15.12 1.70 -19.13
CA GLN A 201 -14.21 0.70 -19.72
C GLN A 201 -13.09 1.35 -20.53
N ILE A 202 -13.41 2.39 -21.32
CA ILE A 202 -12.41 3.13 -22.11
C ILE A 202 -11.47 3.88 -21.17
N GLN A 203 -12.00 4.49 -20.12
CA GLN A 203 -11.17 5.16 -19.11
C GLN A 203 -10.23 4.19 -18.40
N LYS A 204 -10.71 2.99 -18.04
CA LYS A 204 -9.85 1.94 -17.46
C LYS A 204 -8.69 1.59 -18.38
N LEU A 205 -8.93 1.51 -19.69
CA LEU A 205 -7.89 1.23 -20.67
C LEU A 205 -6.87 2.38 -20.74
N ILE A 206 -7.33 3.62 -20.89
CA ILE A 206 -6.47 4.80 -21.07
C ILE A 206 -5.69 5.10 -19.77
N PHE A 207 -6.38 5.29 -18.68
CA PHE A 207 -5.75 5.68 -17.40
C PHE A 207 -5.04 4.53 -16.71
N GLY A 208 -5.61 3.32 -16.79
CA GLY A 208 -4.98 2.11 -16.26
C GLY A 208 -3.71 1.71 -16.99
N SER A 209 -3.56 2.06 -18.30
CA SER A 209 -2.32 1.77 -19.03
C SER A 209 -1.10 2.51 -18.47
N LEU A 210 -1.28 3.73 -17.95
CA LEU A 210 -0.20 4.52 -17.35
C LEU A 210 0.34 3.84 -16.08
N GLY A 211 -0.55 3.46 -15.17
CA GLY A 211 -0.15 2.68 -13.98
C GLY A 211 0.36 1.28 -14.35
N GLY A 212 -0.25 0.63 -15.34
CA GLY A 212 0.21 -0.65 -15.88
C GLY A 212 1.63 -0.58 -16.45
N PHE A 213 1.96 0.49 -17.16
CA PHE A 213 3.32 0.71 -17.67
C PHE A 213 4.33 0.87 -16.53
N GLN A 214 4.03 1.67 -15.49
CA GLN A 214 4.85 1.75 -14.28
C GLN A 214 4.99 0.37 -13.60
N ALA A 215 3.91 -0.41 -13.54
CA ALA A 215 3.91 -1.72 -12.92
C ALA A 215 4.79 -2.76 -13.65
N VAL A 216 4.90 -2.65 -14.97
CA VAL A 216 5.74 -3.55 -15.80
C VAL A 216 7.20 -3.13 -15.78
N THR A 217 7.46 -1.84 -16.00
CA THR A 217 8.82 -1.32 -16.20
C THR A 217 9.53 -0.99 -14.90
N GLY A 218 8.76 -0.71 -13.83
CA GLY A 218 9.28 -0.10 -12.61
C GLY A 218 9.74 1.35 -12.79
N TRP A 219 9.53 1.93 -13.98
CA TRP A 219 9.85 3.32 -14.24
C TRP A 219 8.76 4.23 -13.67
N VAL A 220 9.08 4.97 -12.63
CA VAL A 220 8.20 5.92 -11.95
C VAL A 220 8.29 7.26 -12.68
N PHE A 221 7.18 7.73 -13.25
CA PHE A 221 7.12 9.00 -13.99
C PHE A 221 5.89 9.86 -13.67
N LEU A 222 4.90 9.30 -12.95
CA LEU A 222 3.69 10.04 -12.57
C LEU A 222 3.97 10.89 -11.32
N PRO A 223 3.92 12.24 -11.44
CA PRO A 223 4.07 13.11 -10.27
C PRO A 223 3.03 12.79 -9.21
N TYR A 224 3.39 12.87 -7.92
CA TYR A 224 2.50 12.47 -6.83
C TYR A 224 1.14 13.20 -6.86
N ARG A 225 1.09 14.46 -7.31
CA ARG A 225 -0.15 15.25 -7.38
C ARG A 225 -1.14 14.78 -8.45
N TRP A 226 -0.74 13.92 -9.38
CA TRP A 226 -1.59 13.49 -10.49
C TRP A 226 -2.49 12.31 -10.13
N GLY A 227 -2.12 11.50 -9.17
CA GLY A 227 -2.92 10.35 -8.75
C GLY A 227 -3.67 10.57 -7.44
N GLU A 228 -4.60 9.70 -7.17
CA GLU A 228 -5.42 9.74 -5.95
C GLU A 228 -4.71 9.15 -4.73
N SER A 229 -3.69 8.32 -4.97
CA SER A 229 -2.80 7.81 -3.94
C SER A 229 -1.40 8.41 -4.10
N VAL A 230 -0.78 8.73 -2.99
CA VAL A 230 0.64 9.08 -2.92
C VAL A 230 1.43 7.87 -2.45
N MET A 231 2.53 7.60 -3.13
CA MET A 231 3.53 6.61 -2.74
C MET A 231 4.79 7.29 -2.27
N MET A 232 5.36 6.76 -1.20
CA MET A 232 6.60 7.25 -0.61
C MET A 232 7.57 6.08 -0.44
N ILE A 233 8.76 6.24 -0.98
CA ILE A 233 9.89 5.34 -0.76
C ILE A 233 10.83 6.02 0.21
N ALA A 234 11.15 5.35 1.31
CA ALA A 234 12.05 5.90 2.30
C ALA A 234 13.10 4.86 2.74
N ARG A 235 14.30 5.33 3.07
CA ARG A 235 15.43 4.50 3.46
C ARG A 235 15.70 4.66 4.95
N LYS A 236 15.77 3.56 5.69
CA LYS A 236 16.12 3.59 7.12
C LYS A 236 17.55 4.11 7.31
N ARG A 237 17.69 5.12 8.17
CA ARG A 237 19.01 5.69 8.53
C ARG A 237 19.93 4.63 9.11
N LYS A 238 21.23 4.82 8.87
CA LYS A 238 22.28 3.92 9.37
C LYS A 238 22.45 4.00 10.89
#